data_5ed2f8c931352348abd7c3742f7b55ec
#
_entry.id   5ed2f8c931352348abd7c3742f7b55ec
#
_cell.length_a   1.000
_cell.length_b   1.000
_cell.length_c   1.000
_cell.angle_alpha   90.00
_cell.angle_beta   90.00
_cell.angle_gamma   90.00
#
_symmetry.space_group_name_H-M   'P 1'
#
loop_
_entity.id
_entity.type
_entity.pdbx_description
1 polymer ?
#
loop_
_entity_poly.entity_id
_entity_poly.type
_entity_poly.pdbx_seq_one_letter_code
_entity_poly.pdbx_strand_id
1 'polypeptide(L)'
;MLSKLAIVTGGTRGIGWGISQQLAKNGYNLILGFNANEEAALTAKATLESTYEVKVEIVKGDVAQESTIERIFQSVEENFAGKLTAFVHNAGLYVGMTTSAESTEANKAGNLQRQLLGNNSFTSFDQYDYYQNVYPKCFIRCVEKALNYMDNENGYIVAISSPGCNISQKPQLPYVMPGQAKAVVEFLTRYYAKTLAPRRITVNVVIPGFTKTEAWNFVTSESGGVDSDTMKNIIEKTPMQRWASPLEIGEVVAFLCSPSAAFITGVALPVDGGLHLS
;
A
#
# COMPACT_ATOMS: atom_id res chain seq x y z
N MET A 1 -18.38 7.80 21.90
CA MET A 1 -17.14 7.11 21.53
C MET A 1 -16.24 8.13 20.87
N LEU A 2 -14.93 8.10 21.14
CA LEU A 2 -13.99 8.95 20.42
C LEU A 2 -14.01 8.56 18.92
N SER A 3 -14.11 9.54 18.04
CA SER A 3 -14.12 9.34 16.60
C SER A 3 -12.78 8.76 16.16
N LYS A 4 -12.77 7.56 15.58
CA LYS A 4 -11.57 6.92 15.04
C LYS A 4 -11.18 7.59 13.73
N LEU A 5 -9.89 7.83 13.50
CA LEU A 5 -9.36 8.33 12.24
C LEU A 5 -8.31 7.38 11.68
N ALA A 6 -8.38 7.11 10.38
CA ALA A 6 -7.31 6.43 9.66
C ALA A 6 -6.80 7.26 8.47
N ILE A 7 -5.49 7.26 8.27
CA ILE A 7 -4.85 7.73 7.04
C ILE A 7 -4.58 6.51 6.16
N VAL A 8 -4.99 6.57 4.89
CA VAL A 8 -4.66 5.54 3.88
C VAL A 8 -3.99 6.21 2.68
N THR A 9 -2.70 6.00 2.51
CA THR A 9 -2.02 6.47 1.30
C THR A 9 -2.43 5.61 0.10
N GLY A 10 -2.78 6.25 -1.02
CA GLY A 10 -3.33 5.54 -2.19
C GLY A 10 -4.70 4.90 -1.91
N GLY A 11 -5.53 5.52 -1.06
CA GLY A 11 -6.78 4.95 -0.54
C GLY A 11 -7.98 4.99 -1.49
N THR A 12 -7.86 5.57 -2.68
CA THR A 12 -9.02 5.87 -3.55
C THR A 12 -9.29 4.82 -4.63
N ARG A 13 -8.40 3.85 -4.83
CA ARG A 13 -8.54 2.78 -5.83
C ARG A 13 -7.80 1.51 -5.44
N GLY A 14 -8.07 0.42 -6.16
CA GLY A 14 -7.39 -0.86 -6.00
C GLY A 14 -7.44 -1.41 -4.57
N ILE A 15 -6.33 -1.93 -4.07
CA ILE A 15 -6.22 -2.46 -2.70
C ILE A 15 -6.54 -1.38 -1.67
N GLY A 16 -6.02 -0.16 -1.87
CA GLY A 16 -6.30 0.97 -0.97
C GLY A 16 -7.79 1.30 -0.86
N TRP A 17 -8.54 1.18 -1.96
CA TRP A 17 -9.99 1.35 -1.95
C TRP A 17 -10.69 0.27 -1.09
N GLY A 18 -10.31 -1.01 -1.26
CA GLY A 18 -10.82 -2.07 -0.40
C GLY A 18 -10.53 -1.84 1.09
N ILE A 19 -9.32 -1.34 1.40
CA ILE A 19 -8.93 -0.97 2.76
C ILE A 19 -9.82 0.17 3.29
N SER A 20 -9.99 1.24 2.49
CA SER A 20 -10.80 2.41 2.88
C SER A 20 -12.25 2.04 3.16
N GLN A 21 -12.85 1.16 2.32
CA GLN A 21 -14.21 0.66 2.53
C GLN A 21 -14.34 -0.12 3.85
N GLN A 22 -13.40 -1.01 4.17
CA GLN A 22 -13.50 -1.81 5.38
C GLN A 22 -13.22 -1.00 6.66
N LEU A 23 -12.31 -0.02 6.59
CA LEU A 23 -12.10 0.91 7.69
C LEU A 23 -13.33 1.79 7.92
N ALA A 24 -13.95 2.33 6.86
CA ALA A 24 -15.18 3.10 6.96
C ALA A 24 -16.33 2.28 7.57
N LYS A 25 -16.52 1.03 7.10
CA LYS A 25 -17.48 0.08 7.66
C LYS A 25 -17.28 -0.15 9.17
N ASN A 26 -16.05 -0.06 9.65
CA ASN A 26 -15.69 -0.16 11.07
C ASN A 26 -15.75 1.18 11.83
N GLY A 27 -16.34 2.20 11.23
CA GLY A 27 -16.58 3.52 11.84
C GLY A 27 -15.35 4.43 11.90
N TYR A 28 -14.37 4.23 11.01
CA TYR A 28 -13.24 5.14 10.86
C TYR A 28 -13.62 6.30 9.94
N ASN A 29 -13.39 7.52 10.39
CA ASN A 29 -13.19 8.65 9.48
C ASN A 29 -11.87 8.45 8.73
N LEU A 30 -11.73 9.07 7.55
CA LEU A 30 -10.62 8.76 6.66
C LEU A 30 -9.95 10.01 6.10
N ILE A 31 -8.61 9.95 5.98
CA ILE A 31 -7.84 10.81 5.09
C ILE A 31 -7.24 9.91 4.02
N LEU A 32 -7.63 10.13 2.76
CA LEU A 32 -7.21 9.33 1.63
C LEU A 32 -6.21 10.10 0.77
N GLY A 33 -4.95 9.64 0.71
CA GLY A 33 -3.98 10.16 -0.23
C GLY A 33 -4.23 9.61 -1.65
N PHE A 34 -4.07 10.44 -2.67
CA PHE A 34 -4.10 10.04 -4.08
C PHE A 34 -3.14 10.90 -4.91
N ASN A 35 -2.65 10.39 -6.04
CA ASN A 35 -1.71 11.15 -6.86
C ASN A 35 -2.42 11.94 -7.99
N ALA A 36 -2.99 11.28 -8.98
CA ALA A 36 -3.42 11.93 -10.22
C ALA A 36 -4.94 11.84 -10.49
N ASN A 37 -5.59 10.72 -10.17
CA ASN A 37 -6.99 10.51 -10.54
C ASN A 37 -7.95 11.16 -9.54
N GLU A 38 -8.29 12.43 -9.80
CA GLU A 38 -9.14 13.26 -8.93
C GLU A 38 -10.60 12.83 -9.00
N GLU A 39 -11.09 12.41 -10.17
CA GLU A 39 -12.47 11.93 -10.35
C GLU A 39 -12.71 10.67 -9.49
N ALA A 40 -11.79 9.70 -9.55
CA ALA A 40 -11.88 8.51 -8.70
C ALA A 40 -11.80 8.86 -7.20
N ALA A 41 -11.01 9.87 -6.82
CA ALA A 41 -10.90 10.30 -5.44
C ALA A 41 -12.19 10.97 -4.92
N LEU A 42 -12.81 11.82 -5.72
CA LEU A 42 -14.10 12.44 -5.40
C LEU A 42 -15.22 11.40 -5.31
N THR A 43 -15.26 10.47 -6.25
CA THR A 43 -16.22 9.35 -6.22
C THR A 43 -16.04 8.48 -4.99
N ALA A 44 -14.80 8.15 -4.64
CA ALA A 44 -14.48 7.38 -3.44
C ALA A 44 -14.95 8.11 -2.16
N LYS A 45 -14.65 9.41 -2.02
CA LYS A 45 -15.12 10.23 -0.90
C LYS A 45 -16.65 10.20 -0.79
N ALA A 46 -17.35 10.55 -1.86
CA ALA A 46 -18.82 10.60 -1.86
C ALA A 46 -19.46 9.24 -1.52
N THR A 47 -18.90 8.15 -2.06
CA THR A 47 -19.38 6.79 -1.79
C THR A 47 -19.22 6.40 -0.33
N LEU A 48 -18.04 6.67 0.27
CA LEU A 48 -17.78 6.32 1.66
C LEU A 48 -18.66 7.12 2.62
N GLU A 49 -18.77 8.42 2.40
CA GLU A 49 -19.60 9.31 3.23
C GLU A 49 -21.08 8.92 3.18
N SER A 50 -21.61 8.62 1.99
CA SER A 50 -23.02 8.23 1.84
C SER A 50 -23.34 6.84 2.33
N THR A 51 -22.38 5.90 2.26
CA THR A 51 -22.63 4.48 2.61
C THR A 51 -22.41 4.19 4.09
N TYR A 52 -21.42 4.86 4.72
CA TYR A 52 -20.96 4.48 6.06
C TYR A 52 -21.12 5.61 7.10
N GLU A 53 -21.66 6.76 6.72
CA GLU A 53 -21.86 7.93 7.62
C GLU A 53 -20.55 8.37 8.31
N VAL A 54 -19.43 8.30 7.60
CA VAL A 54 -18.11 8.73 8.08
C VAL A 54 -17.66 10.00 7.38
N LYS A 55 -16.79 10.79 8.02
CA LYS A 55 -16.14 11.94 7.40
C LYS A 55 -14.92 11.49 6.60
N VAL A 56 -14.79 11.93 5.35
CA VAL A 56 -13.66 11.61 4.48
C VAL A 56 -13.01 12.89 3.94
N GLU A 57 -11.70 13.00 4.09
CA GLU A 57 -10.90 14.01 3.41
C GLU A 57 -9.98 13.35 2.36
N ILE A 58 -9.76 14.03 1.25
CA ILE A 58 -8.89 13.57 0.17
C ILE A 58 -7.72 14.54 0.00
N VAL A 59 -6.50 14.01 -0.12
CA VAL A 59 -5.28 14.81 -0.28
C VAL A 59 -4.54 14.39 -1.54
N LYS A 60 -4.47 15.31 -2.51
CA LYS A 60 -3.78 15.10 -3.79
C LYS A 60 -2.28 15.30 -3.65
N GLY A 61 -1.48 14.39 -4.19
CA GLY A 61 -0.04 14.55 -4.37
C GLY A 61 0.73 13.24 -4.34
N ASP A 62 1.95 13.27 -4.84
CA ASP A 62 2.87 12.15 -4.78
C ASP A 62 3.46 12.02 -3.37
N VAL A 63 3.29 10.86 -2.76
CA VAL A 63 3.82 10.57 -1.40
C VAL A 63 5.35 10.47 -1.36
N ALA A 64 6.02 10.42 -2.51
CA ALA A 64 7.47 10.60 -2.60
C ALA A 64 7.90 12.02 -2.18
N GLN A 65 7.00 13.00 -2.30
CA GLN A 65 7.23 14.39 -1.96
C GLN A 65 6.85 14.69 -0.50
N GLU A 66 7.76 15.30 0.24
CA GLU A 66 7.55 15.67 1.64
C GLU A 66 6.35 16.59 1.84
N SER A 67 6.19 17.57 0.94
CA SER A 67 5.06 18.50 0.96
C SER A 67 3.70 17.82 0.88
N THR A 68 3.59 16.66 0.25
CA THR A 68 2.36 15.86 0.24
C THR A 68 2.10 15.24 1.60
N ILE A 69 3.14 14.71 2.23
CA ILE A 69 3.04 14.14 3.58
C ILE A 69 2.64 15.24 4.58
N GLU A 70 3.24 16.44 4.47
CA GLU A 70 2.86 17.60 5.29
C GLU A 70 1.36 17.90 5.20
N ARG A 71 0.80 18.00 3.97
CA ARG A 71 -0.63 18.25 3.77
C ARG A 71 -1.53 17.14 4.32
N ILE A 72 -1.11 15.88 4.23
CA ILE A 72 -1.85 14.75 4.82
C ILE A 72 -1.98 14.95 6.33
N PHE A 73 -0.89 15.28 7.02
CA PHE A 73 -0.91 15.45 8.46
C PHE A 73 -1.50 16.79 8.91
N GLN A 74 -1.38 17.84 8.11
CA GLN A 74 -2.12 19.09 8.33
C GLN A 74 -3.63 18.86 8.35
N SER A 75 -4.13 17.97 7.47
CA SER A 75 -5.55 17.59 7.47
C SER A 75 -6.00 16.89 8.75
N VAL A 76 -5.10 16.20 9.47
CA VAL A 76 -5.41 15.62 10.80
C VAL A 76 -5.73 16.72 11.81
N GLU A 77 -4.96 17.80 11.82
CA GLU A 77 -5.16 18.94 12.72
C GLU A 77 -6.43 19.72 12.37
N GLU A 78 -6.55 20.10 11.11
CA GLU A 78 -7.61 21.00 10.65
C GLU A 78 -9.00 20.34 10.66
N ASN A 79 -9.07 19.05 10.33
CA ASN A 79 -10.33 18.37 10.08
C ASN A 79 -10.75 17.36 11.14
N PHE A 80 -9.80 16.86 11.97
CA PHE A 80 -10.04 15.73 12.89
C PHE A 80 -9.49 15.96 14.30
N ALA A 81 -9.37 17.21 14.71
CA ALA A 81 -8.96 17.61 16.06
C ALA A 81 -7.60 17.01 16.53
N GLY A 82 -6.69 16.77 15.59
CA GLY A 82 -5.34 16.29 15.87
C GLY A 82 -5.26 14.87 16.44
N LYS A 83 -6.23 13.98 16.19
CA LYS A 83 -6.22 12.61 16.69
C LYS A 83 -6.19 11.60 15.56
N LEU A 84 -5.24 10.68 15.61
CA LEU A 84 -5.06 9.59 14.65
C LEU A 84 -5.08 8.24 15.37
N THR A 85 -5.87 7.30 14.84
CA THR A 85 -5.96 5.93 15.38
C THR A 85 -5.18 4.93 14.52
N ALA A 86 -5.22 5.08 13.19
CA ALA A 86 -4.53 4.16 12.29
C ALA A 86 -3.82 4.88 11.14
N PHE A 87 -2.67 4.35 10.75
CA PHE A 87 -1.95 4.75 9.54
C PHE A 87 -1.72 3.53 8.65
N VAL A 88 -2.15 3.59 7.39
CA VAL A 88 -1.95 2.54 6.39
C VAL A 88 -1.09 3.06 5.24
N HIS A 89 0.12 2.52 5.13
CA HIS A 89 1.02 2.77 4.01
C HIS A 89 0.71 1.79 2.88
N ASN A 90 -0.12 2.22 1.94
CA ASN A 90 -0.52 1.42 0.78
C ASN A 90 -0.04 2.03 -0.54
N ALA A 91 0.14 3.35 -0.62
CA ALA A 91 0.58 3.99 -1.85
C ALA A 91 1.81 3.33 -2.42
N GLY A 92 1.75 3.02 -3.69
CA GLY A 92 2.84 2.44 -4.44
C GLY A 92 2.47 2.43 -5.90
N LEU A 93 3.45 2.72 -6.75
CA LEU A 93 3.33 2.66 -8.18
C LEU A 93 4.29 1.57 -8.68
N TYR A 94 3.83 0.71 -9.55
CA TYR A 94 4.71 -0.09 -10.36
C TYR A 94 5.02 0.73 -11.60
N VAL A 95 6.23 1.24 -11.69
CA VAL A 95 6.72 1.96 -12.87
C VAL A 95 6.82 0.94 -14.00
N GLY A 96 6.01 1.07 -15.00
CA GLY A 96 5.80 0.04 -16.02
C GLY A 96 4.31 -0.25 -16.24
N MET A 97 3.45 0.22 -15.33
CA MET A 97 2.00 0.08 -15.41
C MET A 97 1.27 1.42 -15.57
N THR A 98 1.97 2.53 -15.85
CA THR A 98 1.33 3.85 -16.01
C THR A 98 1.24 4.24 -17.48
N THR A 99 0.09 4.77 -17.86
CA THR A 99 -0.29 5.15 -19.24
C THR A 99 0.20 6.55 -19.67
N SER A 100 0.98 7.27 -18.85
CA SER A 100 1.49 8.59 -19.25
C SER A 100 2.68 8.47 -20.18
N ALA A 101 2.82 9.41 -21.13
CA ALA A 101 3.96 9.46 -22.07
C ALA A 101 5.31 9.50 -21.33
N GLU A 102 5.37 10.06 -20.14
CA GLU A 102 6.52 10.05 -19.23
C GLU A 102 6.82 8.63 -18.71
N SER A 103 5.80 7.76 -18.63
CA SER A 103 5.99 6.37 -18.23
C SER A 103 6.67 5.52 -19.29
N THR A 104 6.74 5.96 -20.55
CA THR A 104 7.35 5.19 -21.64
C THR A 104 8.87 5.04 -21.44
N GLU A 105 9.54 6.06 -20.92
CA GLU A 105 10.96 5.95 -20.53
C GLU A 105 11.13 5.12 -19.24
N ALA A 106 10.23 5.28 -18.29
CA ALA A 106 10.19 4.49 -17.08
C ALA A 106 9.83 3.02 -17.37
N ASN A 107 8.98 2.75 -18.37
CA ASN A 107 8.67 1.40 -18.86
C ASN A 107 9.87 0.74 -19.54
N LYS A 108 10.73 1.50 -20.23
CA LYS A 108 12.01 0.98 -20.74
C LYS A 108 12.90 0.49 -19.62
N ALA A 109 12.77 1.03 -18.43
CA ALA A 109 13.52 0.62 -17.26
C ALA A 109 12.84 -0.54 -16.47
N GLY A 110 11.56 -0.85 -16.67
CA GLY A 110 10.92 -2.12 -16.29
C GLY A 110 11.57 -3.32 -16.99
N ASN A 111 12.34 -3.08 -18.02
CA ASN A 111 13.24 -4.04 -18.68
C ASN A 111 14.57 -4.27 -17.94
N LEU A 112 14.70 -3.95 -16.64
CA LEU A 112 15.91 -4.25 -15.88
C LEU A 112 16.34 -5.71 -16.03
N GLN A 113 15.39 -6.64 -16.11
CA GLN A 113 15.64 -8.05 -16.37
C GLN A 113 16.28 -8.29 -17.74
N ARG A 114 15.86 -7.56 -18.80
CA ARG A 114 16.52 -7.63 -20.11
C ARG A 114 17.87 -6.95 -20.09
N GLN A 115 18.04 -5.89 -19.32
CA GLN A 115 19.31 -5.16 -19.20
C GLN A 115 20.36 -5.95 -18.43
N LEU A 116 19.99 -6.64 -17.34
CA LEU A 116 20.91 -7.45 -16.54
C LEU A 116 21.31 -8.76 -17.22
N LEU A 117 20.46 -9.32 -18.08
CA LEU A 117 20.70 -10.64 -18.69
C LEU A 117 21.24 -10.57 -20.13
N GLY A 118 21.31 -9.41 -20.78
CA GLY A 118 21.63 -9.41 -22.20
C GLY A 118 22.39 -8.23 -22.79
N ASN A 119 22.53 -7.10 -22.16
CA ASN A 119 23.27 -5.95 -22.69
C ASN A 119 24.05 -5.25 -21.58
N ASN A 120 25.21 -4.68 -21.88
CA ASN A 120 26.12 -3.94 -21.00
C ASN A 120 25.50 -2.66 -20.37
N SER A 121 24.24 -2.68 -19.97
CA SER A 121 23.53 -1.53 -19.41
C SER A 121 23.57 -1.60 -17.89
N PHE A 122 24.00 -0.53 -17.26
CA PHE A 122 24.00 -0.38 -15.81
C PHE A 122 22.59 -0.06 -15.31
N THR A 123 22.30 -0.43 -14.06
CA THR A 123 21.06 -0.08 -13.37
C THR A 123 20.91 1.45 -13.30
N SER A 124 19.75 1.98 -13.71
CA SER A 124 19.42 3.38 -13.48
C SER A 124 19.08 3.60 -12.00
N PHE A 125 19.81 4.50 -11.35
CA PHE A 125 19.56 4.87 -9.97
C PHE A 125 18.35 5.80 -9.78
N ASP A 126 17.86 6.46 -10.83
CA ASP A 126 16.66 7.32 -10.74
C ASP A 126 15.44 6.54 -10.27
N GLN A 127 15.28 5.31 -10.78
CA GLN A 127 14.20 4.44 -10.32
C GLN A 127 14.42 3.91 -8.90
N TYR A 128 15.66 3.56 -8.59
CA TYR A 128 16.03 3.19 -7.24
C TYR A 128 15.62 4.30 -6.26
N ASP A 129 16.04 5.54 -6.54
CA ASP A 129 15.74 6.70 -5.69
C ASP A 129 14.24 6.98 -5.58
N TYR A 130 13.50 6.83 -6.69
CA TYR A 130 12.05 6.97 -6.68
C TYR A 130 11.40 5.94 -5.73
N TYR A 131 11.75 4.67 -5.85
CA TYR A 131 11.18 3.63 -4.98
C TYR A 131 11.62 3.77 -3.53
N GLN A 132 12.85 4.24 -3.26
CA GLN A 132 13.28 4.58 -1.90
C GLN A 132 12.45 5.73 -1.32
N ASN A 133 12.08 6.72 -2.11
CA ASN A 133 11.25 7.84 -1.67
C ASN A 133 9.79 7.40 -1.40
N VAL A 134 9.19 6.60 -2.29
CA VAL A 134 7.78 6.17 -2.19
C VAL A 134 7.55 5.18 -1.05
N TYR A 135 8.47 4.22 -0.84
CA TYR A 135 8.26 3.14 0.13
C TYR A 135 8.98 3.44 1.46
N PRO A 136 10.27 3.18 1.66
CA PRO A 136 10.83 3.27 3.01
C PRO A 136 10.88 4.69 3.55
N LYS A 137 11.25 5.67 2.72
CA LYS A 137 11.38 7.06 3.19
C LYS A 137 10.02 7.68 3.51
N CYS A 138 9.01 7.44 2.66
CA CYS A 138 7.63 7.83 2.95
C CYS A 138 7.12 7.14 4.23
N PHE A 139 7.37 5.83 4.38
CA PHE A 139 6.94 5.08 5.57
C PHE A 139 7.55 5.65 6.84
N ILE A 140 8.87 5.90 6.89
CA ILE A 140 9.54 6.51 8.03
C ILE A 140 8.91 7.87 8.38
N ARG A 141 8.82 8.78 7.41
CA ARG A 141 8.27 10.11 7.61
C ARG A 141 6.83 10.09 8.12
N CYS A 142 6.01 9.22 7.54
CA CYS A 142 4.61 9.10 7.95
C CYS A 142 4.49 8.49 9.35
N VAL A 143 5.28 7.47 9.69
CA VAL A 143 5.27 6.89 11.03
C VAL A 143 5.69 7.93 12.06
N GLU A 144 6.81 8.61 11.87
CA GLU A 144 7.30 9.64 12.80
C GLU A 144 6.30 10.77 13.01
N LYS A 145 5.64 11.24 11.94
CA LYS A 145 4.57 12.25 12.05
C LYS A 145 3.33 11.69 12.75
N ALA A 146 2.91 10.47 12.41
CA ALA A 146 1.75 9.83 13.02
C ALA A 146 1.86 9.72 14.55
N LEU A 147 3.07 9.50 15.08
CA LEU A 147 3.31 9.40 16.51
C LEU A 147 3.00 10.68 17.31
N ASN A 148 2.94 11.85 16.67
CA ASN A 148 2.50 13.09 17.29
C ASN A 148 0.99 13.17 17.50
N TYR A 149 0.23 12.35 16.79
CA TYR A 149 -1.23 12.34 16.76
C TYR A 149 -1.84 11.05 17.34
N MET A 150 -1.02 10.02 17.58
CA MET A 150 -1.45 8.74 18.15
C MET A 150 -1.31 8.76 19.67
N ASP A 151 -2.40 8.48 20.36
CA ASP A 151 -2.38 8.25 21.80
C ASP A 151 -1.53 7.01 22.16
N ASN A 152 -1.06 6.92 23.42
CA ASN A 152 -0.27 5.78 23.90
C ASN A 152 -1.13 4.54 24.18
N GLU A 153 -2.30 4.44 23.59
CA GLU A 153 -3.18 3.29 23.68
C GLU A 153 -3.94 3.12 22.36
N ASN A 154 -3.87 1.91 21.78
CA ASN A 154 -4.64 1.54 20.59
C ASN A 154 -4.27 2.31 19.28
N GLY A 155 -2.98 2.50 19.03
CA GLY A 155 -2.48 2.95 17.72
C GLY A 155 -2.19 1.75 16.80
N TYR A 156 -2.51 1.89 15.50
CA TYR A 156 -2.30 0.83 14.51
C TYR A 156 -1.56 1.36 13.29
N ILE A 157 -0.48 0.69 12.92
CA ILE A 157 0.29 1.02 11.71
C ILE A 157 0.36 -0.24 10.85
N VAL A 158 -0.08 -0.14 9.59
CA VAL A 158 -0.03 -1.24 8.64
C VAL A 158 0.62 -0.79 7.34
N ALA A 159 1.56 -1.59 6.83
CA ALA A 159 2.14 -1.39 5.51
C ALA A 159 1.69 -2.50 4.55
N ILE A 160 1.58 -2.17 3.26
CA ILE A 160 1.28 -3.14 2.20
C ILE A 160 2.57 -3.46 1.45
N SER A 161 3.03 -4.70 1.59
CA SER A 161 4.18 -5.23 0.87
C SER A 161 3.76 -5.99 -0.40
N SER A 162 4.60 -6.88 -0.88
CA SER A 162 4.35 -7.72 -2.05
C SER A 162 5.07 -9.08 -1.90
N PRO A 163 4.62 -10.13 -2.58
CA PRO A 163 5.31 -11.41 -2.58
C PRO A 163 6.76 -11.29 -3.04
N GLY A 164 7.65 -12.06 -2.40
CA GLY A 164 9.08 -12.11 -2.75
C GLY A 164 9.94 -10.99 -2.18
N CYS A 165 9.41 -10.15 -1.29
CA CYS A 165 10.15 -9.07 -0.63
C CYS A 165 10.85 -9.49 0.67
N ASN A 166 10.71 -10.74 1.10
CA ASN A 166 11.35 -11.27 2.30
C ASN A 166 11.96 -12.67 2.05
N ILE A 167 12.73 -13.15 3.02
CA ILE A 167 13.46 -14.43 2.90
C ILE A 167 12.56 -15.67 2.82
N SER A 168 11.30 -15.56 3.25
CA SER A 168 10.36 -16.69 3.24
C SER A 168 9.70 -16.91 1.88
N GLN A 169 9.92 -16.02 0.92
CA GLN A 169 9.27 -16.08 -0.39
C GLN A 169 10.30 -15.94 -1.51
N LYS A 170 10.04 -16.62 -2.64
CA LYS A 170 10.92 -16.55 -3.81
C LYS A 170 10.86 -15.12 -4.41
N PRO A 171 12.02 -14.51 -4.73
CA PRO A 171 12.04 -13.20 -5.39
C PRO A 171 11.30 -13.23 -6.73
N GLN A 172 10.54 -12.20 -7.01
CA GLN A 172 9.88 -12.02 -8.31
C GLN A 172 10.83 -11.27 -9.26
N LEU A 173 11.32 -11.94 -10.29
CA LEU A 173 12.37 -11.41 -11.19
C LEU A 173 12.08 -10.01 -11.75
N PRO A 174 10.89 -9.69 -12.28
CA PRO A 174 10.61 -8.34 -12.80
C PRO A 174 10.34 -7.30 -11.73
N TYR A 175 10.46 -7.66 -10.43
CA TYR A 175 10.03 -6.82 -9.31
C TYR A 175 11.20 -6.31 -8.44
N VAL A 176 12.41 -6.30 -8.99
CA VAL A 176 13.64 -5.99 -8.25
C VAL A 176 13.60 -4.61 -7.57
N MET A 177 13.23 -3.56 -8.30
CA MET A 177 13.27 -2.20 -7.76
C MET A 177 12.20 -1.91 -6.70
N PRO A 178 10.91 -2.19 -6.91
CA PRO A 178 9.94 -2.04 -5.84
C PRO A 178 10.15 -3.08 -4.73
N GLY A 179 10.58 -4.30 -5.06
CA GLY A 179 10.76 -5.40 -4.11
C GLY A 179 11.82 -5.11 -3.05
N GLN A 180 12.99 -4.58 -3.44
CA GLN A 180 14.04 -4.23 -2.50
C GLN A 180 13.59 -3.09 -1.55
N ALA A 181 12.87 -2.10 -2.06
CA ALA A 181 12.37 -1.00 -1.24
C ALA A 181 11.28 -1.46 -0.25
N LYS A 182 10.41 -2.38 -0.67
CA LYS A 182 9.43 -3.02 0.21
C LYS A 182 10.06 -3.96 1.24
N ALA A 183 11.15 -4.64 0.90
CA ALA A 183 11.93 -5.42 1.87
C ALA A 183 12.44 -4.52 3.02
N VAL A 184 12.86 -3.29 2.71
CA VAL A 184 13.23 -2.31 3.75
C VAL A 184 12.02 -1.92 4.60
N VAL A 185 10.83 -1.73 4.01
CA VAL A 185 9.60 -1.47 4.79
C VAL A 185 9.27 -2.63 5.74
N GLU A 186 9.43 -3.88 5.31
CA GLU A 186 9.23 -5.05 6.18
C GLU A 186 10.24 -5.09 7.34
N PHE A 187 11.49 -4.71 7.09
CA PHE A 187 12.48 -4.56 8.16
C PHE A 187 12.09 -3.45 9.13
N LEU A 188 11.73 -2.26 8.62
CA LEU A 188 11.30 -1.11 9.43
C LEU A 188 10.07 -1.42 10.26
N THR A 189 9.13 -2.21 9.73
CA THR A 189 7.95 -2.67 10.47
C THR A 189 8.35 -3.42 11.75
N ARG A 190 9.30 -4.34 11.66
CA ARG A 190 9.80 -5.08 12.85
C ARG A 190 10.53 -4.17 13.83
N TYR A 191 11.29 -3.20 13.33
CA TYR A 191 11.96 -2.20 14.15
C TYR A 191 10.96 -1.33 14.92
N TYR A 192 9.96 -0.75 14.21
CA TYR A 192 8.94 0.07 14.83
C TYR A 192 8.02 -0.75 15.75
N ALA A 193 7.67 -1.97 15.39
CA ALA A 193 6.89 -2.85 16.27
C ALA A 193 7.55 -3.02 17.63
N LYS A 194 8.88 -3.28 17.65
CA LYS A 194 9.63 -3.42 18.89
C LYS A 194 9.72 -2.11 19.68
N THR A 195 9.95 -0.99 18.98
CA THR A 195 10.17 0.32 19.63
C THR A 195 8.86 0.93 20.15
N LEU A 196 7.74 0.69 19.46
CA LEU A 196 6.44 1.29 19.78
C LEU A 196 5.55 0.40 20.66
N ALA A 197 5.90 -0.86 20.87
CA ALA A 197 5.16 -1.78 21.73
C ALA A 197 4.90 -1.22 23.16
N PRO A 198 5.84 -0.53 23.83
CA PRO A 198 5.57 0.09 25.13
C PRO A 198 4.46 1.16 25.10
N ARG A 199 4.23 1.78 23.93
CA ARG A 199 3.13 2.73 23.70
C ARG A 199 1.83 2.03 23.27
N ARG A 200 1.79 0.70 23.25
CA ARG A 200 0.66 -0.10 22.74
C ARG A 200 0.25 0.26 21.31
N ILE A 201 1.22 0.64 20.50
CA ILE A 201 1.06 0.86 19.07
C ILE A 201 1.58 -0.38 18.34
N THR A 202 0.70 -1.03 17.56
CA THR A 202 1.08 -2.18 16.74
C THR A 202 1.56 -1.74 15.36
N VAL A 203 2.55 -2.44 14.82
CA VAL A 203 3.07 -2.19 13.48
C VAL A 203 3.19 -3.51 12.74
N ASN A 204 2.46 -3.67 11.64
CA ASN A 204 2.38 -4.92 10.89
C ASN A 204 2.47 -4.68 9.38
N VAL A 205 2.78 -5.74 8.64
CA VAL A 205 2.77 -5.77 7.18
C VAL A 205 1.74 -6.77 6.70
N VAL A 206 0.98 -6.42 5.69
CA VAL A 206 0.17 -7.34 4.88
C VAL A 206 0.87 -7.56 3.55
N ILE A 207 0.98 -8.81 3.11
CA ILE A 207 1.56 -9.21 1.83
C ILE A 207 0.42 -9.78 0.96
N PRO A 208 -0.23 -8.95 0.13
CA PRO A 208 -1.29 -9.41 -0.75
C PRO A 208 -0.74 -10.33 -1.84
N GLY A 209 -1.44 -11.39 -2.15
CA GLY A 209 -1.25 -12.14 -3.38
C GLY A 209 -1.83 -11.42 -4.59
N PHE A 210 -2.07 -12.18 -5.67
CA PHE A 210 -2.70 -11.63 -6.86
C PHE A 210 -4.10 -11.11 -6.54
N THR A 211 -4.26 -9.79 -6.56
CA THR A 211 -5.49 -9.10 -6.21
C THR A 211 -6.08 -8.43 -7.45
N LYS A 212 -7.36 -8.66 -7.73
CA LYS A 212 -8.05 -8.11 -8.90
C LYS A 212 -8.26 -6.61 -8.74
N THR A 213 -7.41 -5.81 -9.36
CA THR A 213 -7.47 -4.35 -9.35
C THR A 213 -7.45 -3.79 -10.76
N GLU A 214 -7.83 -2.53 -10.92
CA GLU A 214 -7.77 -1.83 -12.21
C GLU A 214 -6.35 -1.74 -12.78
N ALA A 215 -5.31 -1.80 -11.91
CA ALA A 215 -3.92 -1.80 -12.37
C ALA A 215 -3.61 -2.96 -13.32
N TRP A 216 -4.30 -4.10 -13.19
CA TRP A 216 -4.13 -5.22 -14.11
C TRP A 216 -4.70 -4.95 -15.51
N ASN A 217 -5.68 -4.06 -15.65
CA ASN A 217 -6.19 -3.65 -16.96
C ASN A 217 -5.11 -2.93 -17.80
N PHE A 218 -4.18 -2.21 -17.13
CA PHE A 218 -3.07 -1.54 -17.82
C PHE A 218 -1.98 -2.53 -18.22
N VAL A 219 -1.62 -3.48 -17.36
CA VAL A 219 -0.66 -4.55 -17.69
C VAL A 219 -1.16 -5.33 -18.90
N THR A 220 -2.47 -5.52 -19.02
CA THR A 220 -3.09 -6.29 -20.10
C THR A 220 -3.14 -5.53 -21.41
N SER A 221 -3.28 -4.20 -21.40
CA SER A 221 -3.43 -3.40 -22.62
C SER A 221 -2.11 -3.04 -23.30
N GLU A 222 -1.05 -2.78 -22.53
CA GLU A 222 0.27 -2.37 -23.08
C GLU A 222 1.13 -3.54 -23.55
N SER A 223 0.93 -4.73 -23.01
CA SER A 223 1.62 -5.97 -23.47
C SER A 223 0.85 -6.77 -24.53
N GLY A 224 -0.20 -6.18 -25.13
CA GLY A 224 -1.07 -6.92 -26.04
C GLY A 224 -2.17 -7.71 -25.34
N GLY A 225 -2.44 -7.35 -24.09
CA GLY A 225 -3.31 -8.08 -23.18
C GLY A 225 -2.52 -9.13 -22.37
N VAL A 226 -2.74 -9.22 -21.07
CA VAL A 226 -2.41 -10.49 -20.39
C VAL A 226 -3.26 -11.51 -21.12
N ASP A 227 -2.63 -12.32 -21.94
CA ASP A 227 -3.32 -13.39 -22.64
C ASP A 227 -3.99 -14.30 -21.61
N SER A 228 -4.98 -15.05 -22.09
CA SER A 228 -5.69 -16.01 -21.24
C SER A 228 -4.75 -16.97 -20.53
N ASP A 229 -3.57 -17.22 -21.08
CA ASP A 229 -2.59 -18.15 -20.56
C ASP A 229 -1.77 -17.56 -19.42
N THR A 230 -1.41 -16.28 -19.47
CA THR A 230 -0.78 -15.60 -18.30
C THR A 230 -1.77 -15.50 -17.13
N MET A 231 -3.05 -15.20 -17.40
CA MET A 231 -4.09 -15.20 -16.36
C MET A 231 -4.29 -16.58 -15.75
N LYS A 232 -4.32 -17.64 -16.58
CA LYS A 232 -4.38 -19.02 -16.09
C LYS A 232 -3.14 -19.37 -15.25
N ASN A 233 -1.94 -19.05 -15.73
CA ASN A 233 -0.70 -19.31 -15.00
C ASN A 233 -0.67 -18.62 -13.63
N ILE A 234 -1.23 -17.41 -13.51
CA ILE A 234 -1.35 -16.71 -12.22
C ILE A 234 -2.30 -17.46 -11.29
N ILE A 235 -3.45 -17.90 -11.80
CA ILE A 235 -4.44 -18.66 -11.04
C ILE A 235 -3.86 -20.02 -10.62
N GLU A 236 -3.21 -20.75 -11.54
CA GLU A 236 -2.62 -22.05 -11.27
C GLU A 236 -1.51 -22.02 -10.21
N LYS A 237 -0.73 -20.93 -10.16
CA LYS A 237 0.29 -20.72 -9.11
C LYS A 237 -0.30 -20.41 -7.74
N THR A 238 -1.55 -19.98 -7.67
CA THR A 238 -2.24 -19.70 -6.41
C THR A 238 -3.00 -20.95 -5.96
N PRO A 239 -2.67 -21.59 -4.83
CA PRO A 239 -3.36 -22.81 -4.38
C PRO A 239 -4.87 -22.67 -4.26
N MET A 240 -5.40 -21.49 -3.89
CA MET A 240 -6.84 -21.22 -3.89
C MET A 240 -7.45 -21.06 -5.28
N GLN A 241 -6.67 -21.10 -6.35
CA GLN A 241 -7.09 -21.05 -7.77
C GLN A 241 -8.01 -19.88 -8.12
N ARG A 242 -7.80 -18.73 -7.48
CA ARG A 242 -8.52 -17.49 -7.76
C ARG A 242 -7.72 -16.26 -7.36
N TRP A 243 -8.15 -15.14 -7.88
CA TRP A 243 -7.70 -13.82 -7.43
C TRP A 243 -8.36 -13.44 -6.11
N ALA A 244 -7.63 -12.71 -5.28
CA ALA A 244 -8.24 -12.01 -4.17
C ALA A 244 -9.02 -10.79 -4.67
N SER A 245 -10.07 -10.40 -3.95
CA SER A 245 -10.69 -9.09 -4.11
C SER A 245 -9.96 -8.04 -3.25
N PRO A 246 -9.99 -6.75 -3.62
CA PRO A 246 -9.48 -5.69 -2.75
C PRO A 246 -10.13 -5.67 -1.36
N LEU A 247 -11.39 -6.08 -1.25
CA LEU A 247 -12.11 -6.16 0.02
C LEU A 247 -11.54 -7.21 0.96
N GLU A 248 -11.11 -8.37 0.44
CA GLU A 248 -10.49 -9.42 1.27
C GLU A 248 -9.18 -8.94 1.90
N ILE A 249 -8.39 -8.15 1.16
CA ILE A 249 -7.20 -7.51 1.73
C ILE A 249 -7.60 -6.43 2.74
N GLY A 250 -8.63 -5.65 2.42
CA GLY A 250 -9.18 -4.60 3.30
C GLY A 250 -9.68 -5.14 4.63
N GLU A 251 -10.35 -6.31 4.64
CA GLU A 251 -10.84 -6.96 5.87
C GLU A 251 -9.69 -7.31 6.82
N VAL A 252 -8.59 -7.86 6.28
CA VAL A 252 -7.41 -8.18 7.08
C VAL A 252 -6.75 -6.92 7.63
N VAL A 253 -6.61 -5.87 6.82
CA VAL A 253 -6.06 -4.59 7.30
C VAL A 253 -6.95 -3.97 8.36
N ALA A 254 -8.27 -3.98 8.17
CA ALA A 254 -9.22 -3.46 9.16
C ALA A 254 -9.22 -4.28 10.46
N PHE A 255 -9.03 -5.59 10.39
CA PHE A 255 -8.80 -6.44 11.56
C PHE A 255 -7.51 -6.03 12.29
N LEU A 256 -6.39 -5.86 11.58
CA LEU A 256 -5.11 -5.42 12.16
C LEU A 256 -5.19 -3.99 12.75
N CYS A 257 -6.13 -3.17 12.30
CA CYS A 257 -6.46 -1.85 12.83
C CYS A 257 -7.59 -1.89 13.87
N SER A 258 -7.73 -2.97 14.61
CA SER A 258 -8.81 -3.14 15.60
C SER A 258 -8.28 -3.65 16.95
N PRO A 259 -9.05 -3.47 18.05
CA PRO A 259 -8.71 -4.04 19.35
C PRO A 259 -8.55 -5.56 19.34
N SER A 260 -9.21 -6.27 18.41
CA SER A 260 -9.07 -7.72 18.27
C SER A 260 -7.67 -8.17 17.85
N ALA A 261 -6.88 -7.28 17.26
CA ALA A 261 -5.49 -7.52 16.85
C ALA A 261 -4.46 -6.81 17.76
N ALA A 262 -4.86 -6.27 18.92
CA ALA A 262 -4.01 -5.45 19.78
C ALA A 262 -2.76 -6.17 20.32
N PHE A 263 -2.67 -7.48 20.21
CA PHE A 263 -1.51 -8.28 20.60
C PHE A 263 -0.72 -8.83 19.41
N ILE A 264 -1.06 -8.39 18.18
CA ILE A 264 -0.36 -8.76 16.94
C ILE A 264 0.51 -7.59 16.52
N THR A 265 1.84 -7.74 16.61
CA THR A 265 2.78 -6.70 16.16
C THR A 265 4.06 -7.31 15.61
N GLY A 266 4.66 -6.67 14.61
CA GLY A 266 5.91 -7.08 13.97
C GLY A 266 5.76 -8.23 12.97
N VAL A 267 4.54 -8.59 12.57
CA VAL A 267 4.30 -9.66 11.61
C VAL A 267 4.30 -9.16 10.16
N ALA A 268 4.79 -9.99 9.26
CA ALA A 268 4.57 -9.89 7.82
C ALA A 268 3.59 -11.02 7.45
N LEU A 269 2.32 -10.64 7.23
CA LEU A 269 1.20 -11.56 7.07
C LEU A 269 0.86 -11.78 5.60
N PRO A 270 1.11 -12.96 5.01
CA PRO A 270 0.64 -13.29 3.68
C PRO A 270 -0.90 -13.37 3.64
N VAL A 271 -1.49 -12.68 2.68
CA VAL A 271 -2.93 -12.75 2.35
C VAL A 271 -3.00 -13.02 0.84
N ASP A 272 -2.59 -14.22 0.46
CA ASP A 272 -2.18 -14.53 -0.90
C ASP A 272 -2.74 -15.85 -1.46
N GLY A 273 -3.74 -16.43 -0.79
CA GLY A 273 -4.35 -17.69 -1.22
C GLY A 273 -3.40 -18.88 -1.25
N GLY A 274 -2.30 -18.82 -0.47
CA GLY A 274 -1.29 -19.86 -0.39
C GLY A 274 -0.15 -19.69 -1.42
N LEU A 275 -0.09 -18.60 -2.16
CA LEU A 275 0.95 -18.35 -3.17
C LEU A 275 2.38 -18.49 -2.60
N HIS A 276 2.59 -18.13 -1.34
CA HIS A 276 3.90 -18.26 -0.67
C HIS A 276 4.38 -19.70 -0.45
N LEU A 277 3.50 -20.69 -0.64
CA LEU A 277 3.82 -22.13 -0.51
C LEU A 277 4.26 -22.75 -1.84
N SER A 278 4.16 -22.02 -2.96
CA SER A 278 4.40 -22.52 -4.32
C SER A 278 5.86 -22.38 -4.78
#